data_ee3e1166457437170a88b8d6cfd414ae
#
_entry.id   ee3e1166457437170a88b8d6cfd414ae
#
_cell.length_a   1.000
_cell.length_b   1.000
_cell.length_c   1.000
_cell.angle_alpha   90.00
_cell.angle_beta   90.00
_cell.angle_gamma   90.00
#
_symmetry.space_group_name_H-M   'P 1'
#
loop_
_entity.id
_entity.type
_entity.pdbx_description
1 polymer ?
#
loop_
_entity_poly.entity_id
_entity_poly.type
_entity_poly.pdbx_seq_one_letter_code
_entity_poly.pdbx_strand_id
1 'polypeptide(L)'
;RDRVNVERAKEIEQETRHDVVAFTRQVSETLGDERKWVHYGLTSTDVVDTALSYVIKQANEILEKDLERFIDVLAAKAKKYQYTLMMGRTHGVHAEPTTFGVKMALWYTEMKRNLKRFKEVRKEIEVGKMSGAVGTFANIPPEIEAYVCEHLGIDTAAVSTQTLQRDRHAYYIATLALIATSMEK
;
A
#
# COMPACT_ATOMS: atom_id res chain seq x y z
N ARG A 1 9.47 -13.06 13.71
CA ARG A 1 8.67 -13.99 12.88
C ARG A 1 8.52 -15.34 13.55
N ASP A 2 9.56 -15.90 14.12
CA ASP A 2 9.61 -17.27 14.67
C ASP A 2 8.81 -17.47 15.97
N ARG A 3 8.21 -16.41 16.50
CA ARG A 3 7.42 -16.43 17.75
C ARG A 3 5.91 -16.41 17.53
N VAL A 4 5.45 -16.26 16.27
CA VAL A 4 4.01 -16.25 15.96
C VAL A 4 3.55 -17.64 15.56
N ASN A 5 2.63 -18.19 16.35
CA ASN A 5 2.00 -19.48 16.09
C ASN A 5 0.52 -19.23 15.72
N VAL A 6 0.22 -19.35 14.43
CA VAL A 6 -1.13 -19.06 13.89
C VAL A 6 -2.16 -20.07 14.41
N GLU A 7 -1.81 -21.35 14.51
CA GLU A 7 -2.76 -22.37 14.98
C GLU A 7 -3.09 -22.15 16.46
N ARG A 8 -2.08 -21.79 17.27
CA ARG A 8 -2.32 -21.44 18.68
C ARG A 8 -3.18 -20.18 18.81
N ALA A 9 -2.99 -19.17 17.96
CA ALA A 9 -3.84 -17.96 17.94
C ALA A 9 -5.31 -18.32 17.60
N LYS A 10 -5.53 -19.21 16.63
CA LYS A 10 -6.88 -19.69 16.29
C LYS A 10 -7.56 -20.44 17.44
N GLU A 11 -6.82 -21.27 18.19
CA GLU A 11 -7.35 -21.93 19.40
C GLU A 11 -7.81 -20.89 20.43
N ILE A 12 -6.96 -19.90 20.72
CA ILE A 12 -7.29 -18.84 21.68
C ILE A 12 -8.48 -18.01 21.18
N GLU A 13 -8.59 -17.78 19.86
CA GLU A 13 -9.73 -17.04 19.28
C GLU A 13 -11.07 -17.73 19.50
N GLN A 14 -11.10 -19.06 19.52
CA GLN A 14 -12.33 -19.80 19.85
C GLN A 14 -12.85 -19.50 21.26
N GLU A 15 -11.94 -19.20 22.19
CA GLU A 15 -12.29 -18.82 23.56
C GLU A 15 -12.63 -17.33 23.66
N THR A 16 -11.76 -16.47 23.10
CA THR A 16 -11.85 -15.01 23.25
C THR A 16 -12.90 -14.36 22.34
N ARG A 17 -13.26 -15.03 21.26
CA ARG A 17 -14.12 -14.51 20.19
C ARG A 17 -13.63 -13.19 19.61
N HIS A 18 -12.31 -12.97 19.63
CA HIS A 18 -11.67 -11.75 19.16
C HIS A 18 -10.26 -12.05 18.62
N ASP A 19 -10.04 -11.75 17.35
CA ASP A 19 -8.83 -12.05 16.59
C ASP A 19 -7.56 -11.38 17.16
N VAL A 20 -7.62 -10.07 17.37
CA VAL A 20 -6.45 -9.31 17.88
C VAL A 20 -6.12 -9.71 19.33
N VAL A 21 -7.13 -9.96 20.18
CA VAL A 21 -6.89 -10.44 21.53
C VAL A 21 -6.25 -11.81 21.51
N ALA A 22 -6.68 -12.71 20.62
CA ALA A 22 -6.10 -14.01 20.44
C ALA A 22 -4.62 -13.93 20.00
N PHE A 23 -4.34 -13.09 19.01
CA PHE A 23 -2.98 -12.83 18.53
C PHE A 23 -2.07 -12.28 19.65
N THR A 24 -2.52 -11.27 20.37
CA THR A 24 -1.72 -10.64 21.44
C THR A 24 -1.49 -11.59 22.62
N ARG A 25 -2.46 -12.44 22.97
CA ARG A 25 -2.28 -13.50 23.97
C ARG A 25 -1.25 -14.53 23.53
N GLN A 26 -1.34 -15.00 22.28
CA GLN A 26 -0.38 -15.94 21.74
C GLN A 26 1.05 -15.38 21.74
N VAL A 27 1.24 -14.13 21.32
CA VAL A 27 2.54 -13.47 21.38
C VAL A 27 3.03 -13.36 22.83
N SER A 28 2.14 -13.03 23.76
CA SER A 28 2.45 -12.91 25.20
C SER A 28 2.93 -14.23 25.83
N GLU A 29 2.45 -15.39 25.35
CA GLU A 29 2.91 -16.71 25.81
C GLU A 29 4.41 -16.94 25.56
N THR A 30 4.99 -16.25 24.57
CA THR A 30 6.42 -16.37 24.21
C THR A 30 7.33 -15.36 24.90
N LEU A 31 6.76 -14.45 25.70
CA LEU A 31 7.46 -13.36 26.36
C LEU A 31 7.48 -13.61 27.88
N GLY A 32 8.57 -13.21 28.53
CA GLY A 32 8.70 -13.20 29.99
C GLY A 32 7.93 -12.00 30.61
N ASP A 33 8.59 -11.25 31.46
CA ASP A 33 7.99 -10.09 32.16
C ASP A 33 7.53 -8.97 31.23
N GLU A 34 8.09 -8.90 30.02
CA GLU A 34 7.72 -7.92 28.99
C GLU A 34 6.32 -8.13 28.42
N ARG A 35 5.69 -9.30 28.65
CA ARG A 35 4.32 -9.59 28.20
C ARG A 35 3.29 -8.55 28.63
N LYS A 36 3.53 -7.85 29.73
CA LYS A 36 2.64 -6.79 30.26
C LYS A 36 2.50 -5.58 29.33
N TRP A 37 3.47 -5.39 28.43
CA TRP A 37 3.47 -4.28 27.48
C TRP A 37 2.81 -4.61 26.13
N VAL A 38 2.54 -5.89 25.88
CA VAL A 38 1.87 -6.30 24.64
C VAL A 38 0.48 -5.72 24.60
N HIS A 39 0.21 -4.91 23.60
CA HIS A 39 -1.08 -4.22 23.39
C HIS A 39 -1.46 -3.20 24.49
N TYR A 40 -0.50 -2.79 25.31
CA TYR A 40 -0.78 -1.83 26.40
C TYR A 40 -1.23 -0.48 25.83
N GLY A 41 -2.42 -0.03 26.25
CA GLY A 41 -2.99 1.24 25.83
C GLY A 41 -3.50 1.33 24.39
N LEU A 42 -3.37 0.26 23.61
CA LEU A 42 -3.78 0.21 22.21
C LEU A 42 -5.20 -0.30 22.03
N THR A 43 -5.83 0.10 20.92
CA THR A 43 -7.02 -0.56 20.39
C THR A 43 -6.62 -1.53 19.25
N SER A 44 -7.49 -2.47 18.92
CA SER A 44 -7.22 -3.48 17.88
C SER A 44 -6.77 -2.87 16.54
N THR A 45 -7.40 -1.78 16.12
CA THR A 45 -7.11 -1.12 14.85
C THR A 45 -5.84 -0.28 14.87
N ASP A 46 -5.29 0.07 16.03
CA ASP A 46 -3.91 0.60 16.11
C ASP A 46 -2.93 -0.42 15.54
N VAL A 47 -3.14 -1.69 15.81
CA VAL A 47 -2.31 -2.79 15.29
C VAL A 47 -2.68 -3.13 13.85
N VAL A 48 -3.95 -3.38 13.57
CA VAL A 48 -4.41 -3.91 12.28
C VAL A 48 -4.21 -2.89 11.15
N ASP A 49 -4.65 -1.65 11.33
CA ASP A 49 -4.55 -0.63 10.29
C ASP A 49 -3.07 -0.25 10.02
N THR A 50 -2.27 -0.10 11.08
CA THR A 50 -0.83 0.19 10.94
C THR A 50 -0.07 -0.97 10.29
N ALA A 51 -0.37 -2.21 10.67
CA ALA A 51 0.22 -3.39 10.04
C ALA A 51 -0.16 -3.51 8.56
N LEU A 52 -1.43 -3.24 8.21
CA LEU A 52 -1.89 -3.23 6.81
C LEU A 52 -1.14 -2.16 5.99
N SER A 53 -1.01 -0.95 6.52
CA SER A 53 -0.26 0.13 5.85
C SER A 53 1.21 -0.26 5.62
N TYR A 54 1.84 -0.93 6.58
CA TYR A 54 3.20 -1.43 6.43
C TYR A 54 3.32 -2.53 5.36
N VAL A 55 2.38 -3.46 5.31
CA VAL A 55 2.35 -4.50 4.27
C VAL A 55 2.11 -3.88 2.89
N ILE A 56 1.20 -2.92 2.79
CA ILE A 56 0.96 -2.17 1.55
C ILE A 56 2.23 -1.44 1.11
N LYS A 57 2.95 -0.80 2.02
CA LYS A 57 4.25 -0.16 1.72
C LYS A 57 5.22 -1.13 1.08
N GLN A 58 5.38 -2.32 1.65
CA GLN A 58 6.28 -3.34 1.09
C GLN A 58 5.85 -3.78 -0.32
N ALA A 59 4.56 -3.95 -0.56
CA ALA A 59 4.01 -4.24 -1.89
C ALA A 59 4.25 -3.08 -2.87
N ASN A 60 4.06 -1.85 -2.41
CA ASN A 60 4.27 -0.64 -3.21
C ASN A 60 5.72 -0.45 -3.64
N GLU A 61 6.69 -0.83 -2.82
CA GLU A 61 8.12 -0.80 -3.17
C GLU A 61 8.44 -1.72 -4.35
N ILE A 62 7.75 -2.85 -4.47
CA ILE A 62 7.86 -3.77 -5.60
C ILE A 62 7.17 -3.16 -6.82
N LEU A 63 5.93 -2.71 -6.65
CA LEU A 63 5.11 -2.18 -7.73
C LEU A 63 5.74 -0.92 -8.37
N GLU A 64 6.31 -0.04 -7.57
CA GLU A 64 6.97 1.17 -8.07
C GLU A 64 8.17 0.82 -8.96
N LYS A 65 9.01 -0.11 -8.53
CA LYS A 65 10.16 -0.60 -9.33
C LYS A 65 9.70 -1.24 -10.64
N ASP A 66 8.63 -2.01 -10.61
CA ASP A 66 8.09 -2.65 -11.82
C ASP A 66 7.50 -1.61 -12.79
N LEU A 67 6.80 -0.60 -12.28
CA LEU A 67 6.30 0.52 -13.10
C LEU A 67 7.46 1.32 -13.74
N GLU A 68 8.49 1.64 -12.98
CA GLU A 68 9.68 2.33 -13.49
C GLU A 68 10.36 1.50 -14.59
N ARG A 69 10.56 0.21 -14.35
CA ARG A 69 11.13 -0.71 -15.36
C ARG A 69 10.26 -0.79 -16.61
N PHE A 70 8.94 -0.84 -16.46
CA PHE A 70 8.02 -0.87 -17.61
C PHE A 70 8.11 0.43 -18.42
N ILE A 71 8.19 1.58 -17.77
CA ILE A 71 8.38 2.89 -18.40
C ILE A 71 9.69 2.91 -19.23
N ASP A 72 10.78 2.38 -18.68
CA ASP A 72 12.07 2.31 -19.38
C ASP A 72 11.99 1.42 -20.62
N VAL A 73 11.30 0.29 -20.54
CA VAL A 73 11.05 -0.60 -21.69
C VAL A 73 10.26 0.12 -22.78
N LEU A 74 9.22 0.88 -22.41
CA LEU A 74 8.42 1.64 -23.37
C LEU A 74 9.23 2.76 -24.02
N ALA A 75 10.07 3.47 -23.26
CA ALA A 75 10.97 4.50 -23.78
C ALA A 75 11.98 3.91 -24.80
N ALA A 76 12.59 2.80 -24.47
CA ALA A 76 13.52 2.10 -25.36
C ALA A 76 12.83 1.63 -26.65
N LYS A 77 11.62 1.08 -26.54
CA LYS A 77 10.82 0.66 -27.70
C LYS A 77 10.37 1.85 -28.55
N ALA A 78 9.94 2.96 -27.93
CA ALA A 78 9.59 4.18 -28.65
C ALA A 78 10.75 4.67 -29.52
N LYS A 79 11.96 4.71 -28.97
CA LYS A 79 13.17 5.10 -29.69
C LYS A 79 13.56 4.09 -30.78
N LYS A 80 13.51 2.78 -30.46
CA LYS A 80 13.86 1.71 -31.41
C LYS A 80 12.98 1.73 -32.66
N TYR A 81 11.68 1.95 -32.49
CA TYR A 81 10.68 1.87 -33.55
C TYR A 81 10.20 3.23 -34.07
N GLN A 82 10.94 4.30 -33.80
CA GLN A 82 10.58 5.67 -34.17
C GLN A 82 10.28 5.87 -35.66
N TYR A 83 10.93 5.09 -36.54
CA TYR A 83 10.74 5.13 -38.00
C TYR A 83 10.00 3.93 -38.58
N THR A 84 9.52 2.99 -37.75
CA THR A 84 8.76 1.84 -38.19
C THR A 84 7.35 2.27 -38.56
N LEU A 85 7.06 2.35 -39.84
CA LEU A 85 5.77 2.77 -40.36
C LEU A 85 4.66 1.78 -39.98
N MET A 86 3.52 2.30 -39.61
CA MET A 86 2.30 1.55 -39.40
C MET A 86 1.08 2.36 -39.83
N MET A 87 -0.02 1.67 -40.09
CA MET A 87 -1.29 2.33 -40.39
C MET A 87 -1.98 2.76 -39.09
N GLY A 88 -2.24 4.06 -38.98
CA GLY A 88 -3.17 4.58 -37.98
C GLY A 88 -4.60 4.12 -38.30
N ARG A 89 -5.39 3.83 -37.27
CA ARG A 89 -6.79 3.41 -37.41
C ARG A 89 -7.69 4.25 -36.50
N THR A 90 -8.81 4.66 -37.06
CA THR A 90 -9.94 5.28 -36.34
C THR A 90 -11.22 4.59 -36.80
N HIS A 91 -12.18 4.41 -35.91
CA HIS A 91 -13.44 3.71 -36.23
C HIS A 91 -13.26 2.32 -36.88
N GLY A 92 -12.16 1.63 -36.58
CA GLY A 92 -11.84 0.33 -37.18
C GLY A 92 -11.35 0.36 -38.64
N VAL A 93 -11.18 1.53 -39.25
CA VAL A 93 -10.73 1.71 -40.65
C VAL A 93 -9.35 2.40 -40.69
N HIS A 94 -8.68 2.28 -41.86
CA HIS A 94 -7.42 2.95 -42.11
C HIS A 94 -7.59 4.49 -42.11
N ALA A 95 -6.68 5.15 -41.41
CA ALA A 95 -6.55 6.61 -41.39
C ALA A 95 -5.15 7.00 -41.90
N GLU A 96 -4.51 8.00 -41.31
CA GLU A 96 -3.17 8.42 -41.75
C GLU A 96 -2.08 7.43 -41.29
N PRO A 97 -0.97 7.33 -42.05
CA PRO A 97 0.22 6.64 -41.60
C PRO A 97 0.80 7.26 -40.33
N THR A 98 1.28 6.40 -39.43
CA THR A 98 2.00 6.78 -38.21
C THR A 98 3.20 5.86 -38.03
N THR A 99 3.85 5.91 -36.84
CA THR A 99 4.91 4.97 -36.54
C THR A 99 4.62 4.16 -35.29
N PHE A 100 5.16 2.96 -35.22
CA PHE A 100 5.04 2.12 -34.03
C PHE A 100 5.73 2.78 -32.81
N GLY A 101 6.80 3.57 -33.04
CA GLY A 101 7.44 4.37 -32.00
C GLY A 101 6.51 5.38 -31.35
N VAL A 102 5.66 6.06 -32.14
CA VAL A 102 4.63 6.99 -31.60
C VAL A 102 3.63 6.26 -30.72
N LYS A 103 3.20 5.06 -31.10
CA LYS A 103 2.32 4.23 -30.26
C LYS A 103 2.98 3.89 -28.92
N MET A 104 4.25 3.51 -28.92
CA MET A 104 5.02 3.25 -27.69
C MET A 104 5.21 4.51 -26.84
N ALA A 105 5.45 5.67 -27.48
CA ALA A 105 5.60 6.94 -26.81
C ALA A 105 4.30 7.40 -26.11
N LEU A 106 3.14 7.11 -26.70
CA LEU A 106 1.84 7.35 -26.07
C LEU A 106 1.72 6.57 -24.74
N TRP A 107 2.01 5.28 -24.76
CA TRP A 107 1.97 4.45 -23.56
C TRP A 107 3.02 4.85 -22.52
N TYR A 108 4.22 5.21 -22.96
CA TYR A 108 5.26 5.76 -22.11
C TYR A 108 4.78 7.00 -21.33
N THR A 109 4.19 7.97 -22.01
CA THR A 109 3.71 9.21 -21.36
C THR A 109 2.52 8.94 -20.43
N GLU A 110 1.67 7.99 -20.77
CA GLU A 110 0.55 7.54 -19.93
C GLU A 110 1.06 6.88 -18.64
N MET A 111 2.01 5.96 -18.75
CA MET A 111 2.59 5.28 -17.59
C MET A 111 3.40 6.22 -16.69
N LYS A 112 4.05 7.25 -17.24
CA LYS A 112 4.67 8.30 -16.43
C LYS A 112 3.65 9.09 -15.59
N ARG A 113 2.47 9.38 -16.15
CA ARG A 113 1.39 10.01 -15.38
C ARG A 113 0.88 9.08 -14.28
N ASN A 114 0.76 7.78 -14.56
CA ASN A 114 0.35 6.78 -13.58
C ASN A 114 1.37 6.61 -12.46
N LEU A 115 2.67 6.57 -12.77
CA LEU A 115 3.73 6.52 -11.76
C LEU A 115 3.69 7.76 -10.84
N LYS A 116 3.44 8.94 -11.40
CA LYS A 116 3.27 10.16 -10.58
C LYS A 116 2.10 10.01 -9.60
N ARG A 117 0.91 9.58 -10.07
CA ARG A 117 -0.27 9.35 -9.21
C ARG A 117 0.01 8.28 -8.16
N PHE A 118 0.72 7.22 -8.56
CA PHE A 118 1.09 6.15 -7.63
C PHE A 118 2.01 6.67 -6.50
N LYS A 119 3.02 7.47 -6.81
CA LYS A 119 3.89 8.10 -5.81
C LYS A 119 3.13 9.07 -4.89
N GLU A 120 2.09 9.73 -5.38
CA GLU A 120 1.22 10.60 -4.58
C GLU A 120 0.35 9.79 -3.64
N VAL A 121 -0.33 8.75 -4.13
CA VAL A 121 -1.21 7.93 -3.28
C VAL A 121 -0.46 7.10 -2.25
N ARG A 122 0.81 6.75 -2.49
CA ARG A 122 1.66 6.11 -1.49
C ARG A 122 1.75 6.92 -0.20
N LYS A 123 1.90 8.25 -0.30
CA LYS A 123 1.94 9.16 0.86
C LYS A 123 0.64 9.17 1.65
N GLU A 124 -0.48 8.90 0.99
CA GLU A 124 -1.79 8.87 1.64
C GLU A 124 -2.09 7.53 2.31
N ILE A 125 -1.63 6.41 1.75
CA ILE A 125 -1.96 5.08 2.24
C ILE A 125 -0.89 4.52 3.21
N GLU A 126 0.38 4.93 3.06
CA GLU A 126 1.49 4.45 3.89
C GLU A 126 1.57 5.24 5.21
N VAL A 127 0.49 5.26 5.97
CA VAL A 127 0.38 5.94 7.26
C VAL A 127 -0.08 4.98 8.34
N GLY A 128 0.40 5.18 9.57
CA GLY A 128 -0.02 4.43 10.73
C GLY A 128 -0.77 5.30 11.73
N LYS A 129 -1.42 4.65 12.69
CA LYS A 129 -2.05 5.27 13.85
C LYS A 129 -1.86 4.43 15.10
N MET A 130 -1.60 5.07 16.23
CA MET A 130 -1.57 4.47 17.56
C MET A 130 -2.21 5.42 18.57
N SER A 131 -3.38 5.91 18.24
CA SER A 131 -4.07 6.98 18.98
C SER A 131 -5.16 6.47 19.94
N GLY A 132 -5.30 5.14 20.05
CA GLY A 132 -6.28 4.49 20.92
C GLY A 132 -7.68 4.40 20.34
N ALA A 133 -8.64 4.06 21.18
CA ALA A 133 -10.00 3.66 20.78
C ALA A 133 -10.83 4.77 20.10
N VAL A 134 -10.47 6.03 20.28
CA VAL A 134 -11.20 7.18 19.72
C VAL A 134 -10.28 8.28 19.16
N GLY A 135 -8.99 8.00 19.07
CA GLY A 135 -8.03 8.94 18.48
C GLY A 135 -7.53 10.04 19.43
N THR A 136 -7.70 9.89 20.73
CA THR A 136 -7.39 10.94 21.73
C THR A 136 -6.09 10.74 22.51
N PHE A 137 -5.34 9.68 22.21
CA PHE A 137 -4.10 9.32 22.94
C PHE A 137 -4.30 9.19 24.46
N ALA A 138 -5.47 8.72 24.91
CA ALA A 138 -5.82 8.68 26.32
C ALA A 138 -4.91 7.77 27.16
N ASN A 139 -4.35 6.73 26.58
CA ASN A 139 -3.60 5.69 27.27
C ASN A 139 -2.12 5.59 26.89
N ILE A 140 -1.72 6.19 25.79
CA ILE A 140 -0.33 6.23 25.33
C ILE A 140 0.01 7.63 24.78
N PRO A 141 1.23 8.11 24.95
CA PRO A 141 1.62 9.42 24.43
C PRO A 141 1.85 9.37 22.92
N PRO A 142 1.64 10.49 22.18
CA PRO A 142 1.83 10.57 20.72
C PRO A 142 3.22 10.18 20.23
N GLU A 143 4.23 10.31 21.07
CA GLU A 143 5.62 9.95 20.76
C GLU A 143 5.79 8.46 20.46
N ILE A 144 4.92 7.60 21.01
CA ILE A 144 4.91 6.16 20.71
C ILE A 144 4.44 5.91 19.27
N GLU A 145 3.42 6.62 18.81
CA GLU A 145 2.97 6.57 17.42
C GLU A 145 4.09 7.00 16.46
N ALA A 146 4.70 8.15 16.74
CA ALA A 146 5.82 8.66 15.94
C ALA A 146 6.99 7.67 15.90
N TYR A 147 7.38 7.13 17.03
CA TYR A 147 8.45 6.13 17.11
C TYR A 147 8.18 4.88 16.29
N VAL A 148 6.97 4.32 16.40
CA VAL A 148 6.61 3.09 15.67
C VAL A 148 6.51 3.34 14.17
N CYS A 149 5.87 4.43 13.76
CA CYS A 149 5.74 4.78 12.34
C CYS A 149 7.11 5.04 11.70
N GLU A 150 8.01 5.75 12.38
CA GLU A 150 9.39 5.96 11.93
C GLU A 150 10.14 4.63 11.74
N HIS A 151 10.04 3.71 12.70
CA HIS A 151 10.69 2.39 12.61
C HIS A 151 10.11 1.49 11.50
N LEU A 152 8.84 1.65 11.18
CA LEU A 152 8.19 0.98 10.04
C LEU A 152 8.45 1.71 8.71
N GLY A 153 8.97 2.94 8.77
CA GLY A 153 9.21 3.80 7.61
C GLY A 153 7.91 4.21 6.91
N ILE A 154 6.86 4.46 7.69
CA ILE A 154 5.58 5.02 7.26
C ILE A 154 5.32 6.33 7.99
N ASP A 155 4.44 7.17 7.46
CA ASP A 155 4.06 8.42 8.13
C ASP A 155 3.01 8.18 9.22
N THR A 156 2.78 9.17 10.08
CA THR A 156 1.67 9.20 11.04
C THR A 156 0.45 9.86 10.42
N ALA A 157 -0.75 9.35 10.72
CA ALA A 157 -1.98 10.03 10.37
C ALA A 157 -2.15 11.29 11.21
N ALA A 158 -2.34 12.46 10.57
CA ALA A 158 -2.48 13.73 11.28
C ALA A 158 -3.63 13.74 12.31
N VAL A 159 -4.73 13.09 11.98
CA VAL A 159 -5.89 12.84 12.86
C VAL A 159 -6.49 11.50 12.49
N SER A 160 -6.89 10.75 13.50
CA SER A 160 -7.59 9.48 13.33
C SER A 160 -8.69 9.32 14.38
N THR A 161 -9.50 8.30 14.24
CA THR A 161 -10.44 7.82 15.26
C THR A 161 -9.97 6.45 15.76
N GLN A 162 -10.86 5.52 15.98
CA GLN A 162 -10.48 4.12 16.22
C GLN A 162 -9.76 3.53 14.98
N THR A 163 -10.12 3.99 13.78
CA THR A 163 -9.60 3.51 12.51
C THR A 163 -8.93 4.64 11.71
N LEU A 164 -8.09 4.29 10.74
CA LEU A 164 -7.74 5.18 9.63
C LEU A 164 -8.96 5.40 8.73
N GLN A 165 -9.12 6.60 8.18
CA GLN A 165 -10.21 6.93 7.26
C GLN A 165 -10.07 6.14 5.96
N ARG A 166 -11.18 5.61 5.45
CA ARG A 166 -11.20 4.65 4.34
C ARG A 166 -11.15 5.28 2.95
N ASP A 167 -11.28 6.61 2.85
CA ASP A 167 -10.99 7.37 1.63
C ASP A 167 -9.57 7.12 1.12
N ARG A 168 -8.58 6.97 2.00
CA ARG A 168 -7.20 6.60 1.65
C ARG A 168 -7.15 5.27 0.90
N HIS A 169 -7.87 4.26 1.37
CA HIS A 169 -7.94 2.94 0.72
C HIS A 169 -8.70 3.03 -0.61
N ALA A 170 -9.79 3.80 -0.66
CA ALA A 170 -10.55 4.02 -1.89
C ALA A 170 -9.68 4.72 -2.96
N TYR A 171 -8.94 5.75 -2.59
CA TYR A 171 -8.03 6.44 -3.48
C TYR A 171 -6.88 5.54 -3.98
N TYR A 172 -6.33 4.72 -3.09
CA TYR A 172 -5.31 3.73 -3.44
C TYR A 172 -5.82 2.72 -4.48
N ILE A 173 -6.97 2.09 -4.23
CA ILE A 173 -7.58 1.11 -5.15
C ILE A 173 -7.95 1.77 -6.49
N ALA A 174 -8.51 2.99 -6.47
CA ALA A 174 -8.81 3.74 -7.69
C ALA A 174 -7.54 4.02 -8.52
N THR A 175 -6.43 4.33 -7.86
CA THR A 175 -5.14 4.54 -8.54
C THR A 175 -4.62 3.25 -9.17
N LEU A 176 -4.72 2.11 -8.48
CA LEU A 176 -4.36 0.81 -9.03
C LEU A 176 -5.25 0.45 -10.24
N ALA A 177 -6.55 0.75 -10.18
CA ALA A 177 -7.47 0.54 -11.30
C ALA A 177 -7.10 1.40 -12.52
N LEU A 178 -6.69 2.65 -12.33
CA LEU A 178 -6.19 3.51 -13.41
C LEU A 178 -4.93 2.93 -14.08
N ILE A 179 -4.02 2.38 -13.28
CA ILE A 179 -2.82 1.71 -13.80
C ILE A 179 -3.22 0.48 -14.62
N ALA A 180 -4.10 -0.36 -14.07
CA ALA A 180 -4.60 -1.55 -14.76
C ALA A 180 -5.29 -1.23 -16.10
N THR A 181 -6.15 -0.20 -16.12
CA THR A 181 -6.80 0.29 -17.34
C THR A 181 -5.80 0.72 -18.42
N SER A 182 -4.67 1.30 -18.03
CA SER A 182 -3.61 1.67 -18.98
C SER A 182 -2.85 0.45 -19.52
N MET A 183 -2.87 -0.68 -18.82
CA MET A 183 -2.20 -1.92 -19.23
C MET A 183 -3.10 -2.82 -20.09
N GLU A 184 -4.41 -2.60 -20.10
CA GLU A 184 -5.38 -3.39 -20.87
C GLU A 184 -5.28 -3.17 -22.39
N LYS A 185 -4.68 -2.07 -22.83
CA LYS A 185 -4.51 -1.68 -24.26
C LYS A 185 -3.48 -2.56 -24.94
#